data_034658db6edcb28ef80a302b3e5734c0
#
_entry.id   034658db6edcb28ef80a302b3e5734c0
#
_cell.length_a   1.000
_cell.length_b   1.000
_cell.length_c   1.000
_cell.angle_alpha   90.00
_cell.angle_beta   90.00
_cell.angle_gamma   90.00
#
_symmetry.space_group_name_H-M   'P 1'
#
loop_
_entity.id
_entity.type
_entity.pdbx_description
1 polymer ?
#
loop_
_entity_poly.entity_id
_entity_poly.type
_entity_poly.pdbx_seq_one_letter_code
_entity_poly.pdbx_strand_id
1 'polypeptide(L)'
;MARTPILAAGGIVLRGSGQPRIAVVQRRKDNGWVLPKGKLKPKESAIAAARREACEETGYDVAVREFLGVVYYFVSGRAKLVHFWRMQAAGLPGRTLTRDIKALEWLPLASAIERLSSPHEQAFLRQVGRRAVKLMEPESRKARTARGAA
;
A
#
# COMPACT_ATOMS: atom_id res chain seq x y z
N MET A 1 14.26 17.78 -24.81
CA MET A 1 14.69 16.51 -24.18
C MET A 1 13.67 16.05 -23.15
N ALA A 2 13.32 14.78 -23.19
CA ALA A 2 12.41 14.22 -22.20
C ALA A 2 13.10 14.20 -20.81
N ARG A 3 12.38 14.65 -19.78
CA ARG A 3 12.86 14.54 -18.41
C ARG A 3 12.83 13.09 -17.95
N THR A 4 13.78 12.71 -17.11
CA THR A 4 13.78 11.40 -16.48
C THR A 4 12.51 11.19 -15.67
N PRO A 5 11.82 10.05 -15.80
CA PRO A 5 10.63 9.77 -15.01
C PRO A 5 10.91 9.79 -13.49
N ILE A 6 9.91 10.22 -12.74
CA ILE A 6 9.93 10.07 -11.29
C ILE A 6 9.56 8.62 -10.96
N LEU A 7 10.43 7.93 -10.24
CA LEU A 7 10.17 6.56 -9.79
C LEU A 7 9.73 6.56 -8.34
N ALA A 8 8.63 5.87 -8.10
CA ALA A 8 8.07 5.71 -6.76
C ALA A 8 7.58 4.26 -6.59
N ALA A 9 7.34 3.87 -5.37
CA ALA A 9 6.88 2.52 -5.07
C ALA A 9 6.03 2.52 -3.81
N GLY A 10 5.10 1.58 -3.74
CA GLY A 10 4.21 1.48 -2.60
C GLY A 10 3.48 0.15 -2.53
N GLY A 11 2.44 0.10 -1.73
CA GLY A 11 1.72 -1.13 -1.47
C GLY A 11 0.22 -0.99 -1.40
N ILE A 12 -0.45 -2.04 -1.85
CA ILE A 12 -1.80 -2.36 -1.40
C ILE A 12 -1.60 -3.17 -0.13
N VAL A 13 -1.68 -2.49 1.01
CA VAL A 13 -1.41 -3.07 2.32
C VAL A 13 -2.70 -3.59 2.91
N LEU A 14 -2.75 -4.90 3.16
CA LEU A 14 -3.94 -5.55 3.69
C LEU A 14 -3.69 -6.05 5.11
N ARG A 15 -4.76 -6.08 5.90
CA ARG A 15 -4.75 -6.54 7.28
C ARG A 15 -6.04 -7.28 7.59
N GLY A 16 -5.93 -8.31 8.42
CA GLY A 16 -7.06 -9.09 8.90
C GLY A 16 -7.35 -10.31 8.06
N SER A 17 -8.09 -11.26 8.64
CA SER A 17 -8.57 -12.48 8.00
C SER A 17 -10.07 -12.39 7.73
N GLY A 18 -10.58 -13.21 6.82
CA GLY A 18 -11.99 -13.19 6.43
C GLY A 18 -12.29 -12.08 5.41
N GLN A 19 -12.53 -10.88 5.85
CA GLN A 19 -12.65 -9.70 4.99
C GLN A 19 -11.48 -8.75 5.26
N PRO A 20 -10.37 -8.91 4.52
CA PRO A 20 -9.21 -8.06 4.72
C PRO A 20 -9.54 -6.60 4.45
N ARG A 21 -8.90 -5.72 5.22
CA ARG A 21 -9.04 -4.27 5.05
C ARG A 21 -7.77 -3.71 4.44
N ILE A 22 -7.93 -2.66 3.66
CA ILE A 22 -6.87 -2.01 2.91
C ILE A 22 -6.52 -0.69 3.58
N ALA A 23 -5.22 -0.43 3.71
CA ALA A 23 -4.72 0.82 4.28
C ALA A 23 -4.85 1.94 3.26
N VAL A 24 -5.49 3.03 3.67
CA VAL A 24 -5.46 4.31 2.98
C VAL A 24 -4.97 5.36 3.95
N VAL A 25 -4.15 6.29 3.48
CA VAL A 25 -3.52 7.30 4.33
C VAL A 25 -3.88 8.70 3.86
N GLN A 26 -4.00 9.61 4.81
CA GLN A 26 -4.31 11.01 4.51
C GLN A 26 -3.06 11.86 4.59
N ARG A 27 -2.75 12.56 3.50
CA ARG A 27 -1.61 13.48 3.44
C ARG A 27 -1.91 14.76 4.19
N ARG A 28 -0.94 15.23 4.95
CA ARG A 28 -1.09 16.48 5.71
C ARG A 28 -1.12 17.70 4.80
N LYS A 29 -0.37 17.68 3.70
CA LYS A 29 -0.20 18.85 2.81
C LYS A 29 -1.50 19.29 2.12
N ASP A 30 -2.38 18.37 1.76
CA ASP A 30 -3.58 18.67 0.98
C ASP A 30 -4.83 17.91 1.46
N ASN A 31 -4.73 17.14 2.55
CA ASN A 31 -5.78 16.28 3.09
C ASN A 31 -6.22 15.17 2.11
N GLY A 32 -5.46 14.93 1.05
CA GLY A 32 -5.78 13.88 0.08
C GLY A 32 -5.58 12.49 0.66
N TRP A 33 -6.48 11.56 0.31
CA TRP A 33 -6.38 10.15 0.69
C TRP A 33 -5.72 9.37 -0.43
N VAL A 34 -4.66 8.65 -0.10
CA VAL A 34 -3.82 7.95 -1.06
C VAL A 34 -3.41 6.57 -0.55
N LEU A 35 -2.97 5.72 -1.48
CA LEU A 35 -2.30 4.48 -1.13
C LEU A 35 -0.90 4.79 -0.60
N PRO A 36 -0.39 4.01 0.38
CA PRO A 36 0.96 4.21 0.90
C PRO A 36 2.01 4.04 -0.20
N LYS A 37 2.83 5.07 -0.41
CA LYS A 37 3.87 5.09 -1.45
C LYS A 37 4.80 6.28 -1.25
N GLY A 38 5.94 6.22 -1.91
CA GLY A 38 6.86 7.34 -1.95
C GLY A 38 7.98 7.14 -2.96
N LYS A 39 8.78 8.18 -3.17
CA LYS A 39 9.87 8.18 -4.14
C LYS A 39 11.00 7.26 -3.68
N LEU A 40 11.68 6.64 -4.66
CA LEU A 40 12.89 5.89 -4.39
C LEU A 40 14.02 6.82 -3.94
N LYS A 41 14.76 6.37 -2.95
CA LYS A 41 16.03 7.00 -2.57
C LYS A 41 17.13 6.60 -3.58
N PRO A 42 18.23 7.36 -3.69
CA PRO A 42 19.36 6.97 -4.55
C PRO A 42 19.80 5.54 -4.22
N LYS A 43 19.99 4.73 -5.26
CA LYS A 43 20.43 3.31 -5.17
C LYS A 43 19.44 2.37 -4.46
N GLU A 44 18.25 2.83 -4.13
CA GLU A 44 17.21 1.99 -3.52
C GLU A 44 16.44 1.26 -4.63
N SER A 45 16.19 -0.06 -4.42
CA SER A 45 15.33 -0.80 -5.34
C SER A 45 13.85 -0.40 -5.12
N ALA A 46 13.02 -0.60 -6.15
CA ALA A 46 11.60 -0.30 -6.04
C ALA A 46 10.92 -1.09 -4.92
N ILE A 47 11.25 -2.39 -4.79
CA ILE A 47 10.65 -3.22 -3.75
C ILE A 47 11.07 -2.79 -2.34
N ALA A 48 12.33 -2.37 -2.16
CA ALA A 48 12.81 -1.86 -0.88
C ALA A 48 12.11 -0.53 -0.52
N ALA A 49 11.98 0.37 -1.49
CA ALA A 49 11.25 1.63 -1.31
C ALA A 49 9.79 1.39 -0.97
N ALA A 50 9.13 0.45 -1.66
CA ALA A 50 7.75 0.10 -1.41
C ALA A 50 7.54 -0.35 0.04
N ARG A 51 8.40 -1.26 0.53
CA ARG A 51 8.33 -1.74 1.90
C ARG A 51 8.59 -0.61 2.91
N ARG A 52 9.63 0.16 2.68
CA ARG A 52 10.00 1.29 3.56
C ARG A 52 8.86 2.30 3.68
N GLU A 53 8.32 2.73 2.55
CA GLU A 53 7.23 3.70 2.53
C GLU A 53 5.95 3.16 3.20
N ALA A 54 5.61 1.90 2.94
CA ALA A 54 4.46 1.27 3.58
C ALA A 54 4.63 1.22 5.10
N CYS A 55 5.81 0.84 5.59
CA CYS A 55 6.09 0.84 7.03
C CYS A 55 6.02 2.24 7.63
N GLU A 56 6.62 3.22 6.99
CA GLU A 56 6.62 4.62 7.46
C GLU A 56 5.22 5.22 7.48
N GLU A 57 4.43 4.99 6.45
CA GLU A 57 3.12 5.63 6.30
C GLU A 57 1.99 4.92 7.05
N THR A 58 2.11 3.62 7.33
CA THR A 58 1.11 2.88 8.11
C THR A 58 1.50 2.71 9.58
N GLY A 59 2.77 2.78 9.91
CA GLY A 59 3.27 2.49 11.24
C GLY A 59 3.37 1.01 11.56
N TYR A 60 3.03 0.13 10.61
CA TYR A 60 3.09 -1.32 10.76
C TYR A 60 4.29 -1.90 10.03
N ASP A 61 4.83 -2.99 10.53
CA ASP A 61 5.72 -3.82 9.74
C ASP A 61 4.89 -4.58 8.71
N VAL A 62 5.39 -4.65 7.49
CA VAL A 62 4.69 -5.30 6.39
C VAL A 62 5.54 -6.40 5.76
N ALA A 63 4.88 -7.46 5.32
CA ALA A 63 5.49 -8.49 4.49
C ALA A 63 5.12 -8.19 3.03
N VAL A 64 6.12 -8.06 2.16
CA VAL A 64 5.89 -7.81 0.74
C VAL A 64 5.58 -9.12 0.04
N ARG A 65 4.54 -9.14 -0.79
CA ARG A 65 4.07 -10.30 -1.54
C ARG A 65 4.17 -10.04 -3.04
N GLU A 66 3.12 -10.32 -3.80
CA GLU A 66 3.16 -10.26 -5.25
C GLU A 66 3.20 -8.83 -5.79
N PHE A 67 3.89 -8.65 -6.90
CA PHE A 67 3.82 -7.41 -7.67
C PHE A 67 2.44 -7.30 -8.34
N LEU A 68 1.80 -6.14 -8.19
CA LEU A 68 0.45 -5.93 -8.72
C LEU A 68 0.42 -5.10 -10.00
N GLY A 69 1.34 -4.19 -10.18
CA GLY A 69 1.36 -3.35 -11.37
C GLY A 69 1.90 -1.95 -11.14
N VAL A 70 1.78 -1.13 -12.16
CA VAL A 70 2.31 0.23 -12.20
C VAL A 70 1.18 1.22 -12.44
N VAL A 71 1.17 2.29 -11.66
CA VAL A 71 0.32 3.46 -11.93
C VAL A 71 1.19 4.51 -12.60
N TYR A 72 0.75 5.00 -13.75
CA TYR A 72 1.48 5.95 -14.56
C TYR A 72 0.65 7.23 -14.74
N TYR A 73 1.26 8.36 -14.46
CA TYR A 73 0.62 9.67 -14.66
C TYR A 73 1.68 10.77 -14.73
N PHE A 74 1.26 11.99 -15.09
CA PHE A 74 2.15 13.13 -15.18
C PHE A 74 2.00 14.06 -13.96
N VAL A 75 3.13 14.55 -13.46
CA VAL A 75 3.20 15.55 -12.41
C VAL A 75 4.03 16.71 -12.95
N SER A 76 3.41 17.86 -13.15
CA SER A 76 4.08 19.06 -13.69
C SER A 76 4.85 18.76 -14.99
N GLY A 77 4.21 18.03 -15.91
CA GLY A 77 4.80 17.67 -17.21
C GLY A 77 5.85 16.58 -17.16
N ARG A 78 6.08 15.96 -16.00
CA ARG A 78 7.03 14.89 -15.82
C ARG A 78 6.32 13.58 -15.53
N ALA A 79 6.68 12.52 -16.24
CA ALA A 79 6.11 11.19 -16.01
C ALA A 79 6.45 10.69 -14.62
N LYS A 80 5.48 10.10 -13.95
CA LYS A 80 5.67 9.41 -12.68
C LYS A 80 5.16 7.98 -12.80
N LEU A 81 6.00 7.04 -12.40
CA LEU A 81 5.66 5.62 -12.36
C LEU A 81 5.72 5.14 -10.93
N VAL A 82 4.61 4.58 -10.45
CA VAL A 82 4.51 4.04 -9.09
C VAL A 82 4.30 2.53 -9.20
N HIS A 83 5.27 1.76 -8.71
CA HIS A 83 5.20 0.30 -8.66
C HIS A 83 4.53 -0.13 -7.37
N PHE A 84 3.50 -0.95 -7.45
CA PHE A 84 2.74 -1.42 -6.29
C PHE A 84 2.86 -2.93 -6.09
N TRP A 85 3.09 -3.32 -4.85
CA TRP A 85 3.07 -4.72 -4.39
C TRP A 85 1.92 -4.94 -3.43
N ARG A 86 1.38 -6.16 -3.43
CA ARG A 86 0.52 -6.59 -2.34
C ARG A 86 1.36 -6.79 -1.09
N MET A 87 0.89 -6.30 0.03
CA MET A 87 1.58 -6.39 1.31
C MET A 87 0.62 -6.81 2.41
N GLN A 88 1.15 -7.46 3.42
CA GLN A 88 0.40 -7.89 4.60
C GLN A 88 0.96 -7.22 5.83
N ALA A 89 0.11 -6.51 6.57
CA ALA A 89 0.44 -5.98 7.88
C ALA A 89 -0.13 -6.90 8.96
N ALA A 90 0.63 -7.14 10.00
CA ALA A 90 0.22 -8.00 11.12
C ALA A 90 0.62 -7.36 12.45
N GLY A 91 -0.06 -7.77 13.51
CA GLY A 91 0.24 -7.30 14.86
C GLY A 91 -0.25 -5.89 15.14
N LEU A 92 0.44 -5.21 16.03
CA LEU A 92 0.16 -3.84 16.43
C LEU A 92 1.12 -2.87 15.74
N PRO A 93 0.75 -1.58 15.59
CA PRO A 93 1.66 -0.61 15.01
C PRO A 93 2.91 -0.48 15.88
N GLY A 94 4.07 -0.59 15.25
CA GLY A 94 5.36 -0.55 15.94
C GLY A 94 6.04 0.81 15.92
N ARG A 95 5.46 1.77 15.21
CA ARG A 95 6.01 3.13 15.09
C ARG A 95 4.90 4.15 14.85
N THR A 96 5.18 5.41 15.15
CA THR A 96 4.26 6.51 14.84
C THR A 96 4.26 6.78 13.34
N LEU A 97 3.16 7.36 12.83
CA LEU A 97 3.06 7.78 11.44
C LEU A 97 4.11 8.83 11.11
N THR A 98 4.61 8.85 9.88
CA THR A 98 5.52 9.88 9.44
C THR A 98 4.83 11.25 9.47
N ARG A 99 5.64 12.30 9.55
CA ARG A 99 5.16 13.69 9.64
C ARG A 99 4.21 14.08 8.53
N ASP A 100 4.41 13.52 7.33
CA ASP A 100 3.62 13.85 6.15
C ASP A 100 2.22 13.23 6.17
N ILE A 101 2.00 12.24 7.03
CA ILE A 101 0.74 11.49 7.12
C ILE A 101 -0.03 11.92 8.37
N LYS A 102 -1.24 12.37 8.15
CA LYS A 102 -2.15 12.88 9.17
C LYS A 102 -3.04 11.81 9.77
N ALA A 103 -3.44 10.81 8.97
CA ALA A 103 -4.36 9.77 9.39
C ALA A 103 -4.14 8.49 8.58
N LEU A 104 -4.52 7.37 9.19
CA LEU A 104 -4.55 6.04 8.57
C LEU A 104 -5.93 5.45 8.81
N GLU A 105 -6.54 4.90 7.76
CA GLU A 105 -7.76 4.12 7.89
C GLU A 105 -7.60 2.75 7.21
N TRP A 106 -8.19 1.74 7.82
CA TRP A 106 -8.26 0.39 7.29
C TRP A 106 -9.69 0.16 6.78
N LEU A 107 -9.87 0.05 5.48
CA LEU A 107 -11.19 0.02 4.85
C LEU A 107 -11.40 -1.22 4.00
N PRO A 108 -12.66 -1.72 3.95
CA PRO A 108 -13.02 -2.71 2.93
C PRO A 108 -12.74 -2.19 1.53
N LEU A 109 -12.53 -3.08 0.57
CA LEU A 109 -12.14 -2.71 -0.80
C LEU A 109 -13.01 -1.61 -1.41
N ALA A 110 -14.33 -1.77 -1.39
CA ALA A 110 -15.26 -0.77 -1.97
C ALA A 110 -15.10 0.60 -1.31
N SER A 111 -15.00 0.63 0.01
CA SER A 111 -14.84 1.87 0.77
C SER A 111 -13.47 2.51 0.53
N ALA A 112 -12.42 1.69 0.39
CA ALA A 112 -11.08 2.19 0.08
C ALA A 112 -11.06 2.88 -1.29
N ILE A 113 -11.69 2.27 -2.31
CA ILE A 113 -11.79 2.86 -3.63
C ILE A 113 -12.50 4.22 -3.57
N GLU A 114 -13.63 4.29 -2.88
CA GLU A 114 -14.37 5.55 -2.73
C GLU A 114 -13.59 6.62 -1.97
N ARG A 115 -12.82 6.22 -0.96
CA ARG A 115 -12.04 7.16 -0.13
C ARG A 115 -10.88 7.78 -0.89
N LEU A 116 -10.25 7.06 -1.81
CA LEU A 116 -9.08 7.56 -2.53
C LEU A 116 -9.40 8.83 -3.31
N SER A 117 -8.55 9.84 -3.17
CA SER A 117 -8.71 11.15 -3.82
C SER A 117 -8.24 11.14 -5.26
N SER A 118 -7.32 10.23 -5.63
CA SER A 118 -6.74 10.15 -6.96
C SER A 118 -7.54 9.24 -7.87
N PRO A 119 -8.04 9.73 -9.03
CA PRO A 119 -8.70 8.87 -10.02
C PRO A 119 -7.80 7.75 -10.54
N HIS A 120 -6.49 7.99 -10.64
CA HIS A 120 -5.51 6.98 -11.07
C HIS A 120 -5.43 5.83 -10.05
N GLU A 121 -5.37 6.14 -8.77
CA GLU A 121 -5.32 5.13 -7.72
C GLU A 121 -6.66 4.40 -7.58
N GLN A 122 -7.77 5.11 -7.72
CA GLN A 122 -9.09 4.47 -7.72
C GLN A 122 -9.22 3.44 -8.84
N ALA A 123 -8.83 3.82 -10.06
CA ALA A 123 -8.87 2.92 -11.22
C ALA A 123 -7.97 1.70 -11.01
N PHE A 124 -6.77 1.92 -10.49
CA PHE A 124 -5.83 0.84 -10.20
C PHE A 124 -6.40 -0.12 -9.16
N LEU A 125 -6.92 0.39 -8.06
CA LEU A 125 -7.47 -0.44 -7.00
C LEU A 125 -8.72 -1.20 -7.45
N ARG A 126 -9.54 -0.63 -8.33
CA ARG A 126 -10.65 -1.37 -8.98
C ARG A 126 -10.13 -2.55 -9.79
N GLN A 127 -9.02 -2.36 -10.50
CA GLN A 127 -8.45 -3.38 -11.37
C GLN A 127 -7.81 -4.53 -10.59
N VAL A 128 -7.03 -4.24 -9.55
CA VAL A 128 -6.22 -5.24 -8.86
C VAL A 128 -6.78 -5.66 -7.50
N GLY A 129 -7.74 -4.93 -6.95
CA GLY A 129 -8.16 -5.07 -5.55
C GLY A 129 -8.75 -6.44 -5.21
N ARG A 130 -9.61 -6.98 -6.05
CA ARG A 130 -10.20 -8.32 -5.81
C ARG A 130 -9.14 -9.40 -5.75
N ARG A 131 -8.17 -9.35 -6.66
CA ARG A 131 -7.06 -10.31 -6.67
C ARG A 131 -6.21 -10.17 -5.41
N ALA A 132 -5.91 -8.94 -5.01
CA ALA A 132 -5.13 -8.68 -3.82
C ALA A 132 -5.82 -9.24 -2.56
N VAL A 133 -7.13 -9.04 -2.44
CA VAL A 133 -7.92 -9.58 -1.33
C VAL A 133 -7.96 -11.11 -1.36
N LYS A 134 -8.14 -11.72 -2.54
CA LYS A 134 -8.18 -13.19 -2.68
C LYS A 134 -6.85 -13.85 -2.33
N LEU A 135 -5.74 -13.19 -2.64
CA LEU A 135 -4.40 -13.69 -2.37
C LEU A 135 -3.99 -13.52 -0.91
N MET A 136 -4.80 -12.84 -0.10
CA MET A 136 -4.53 -12.69 1.32
C MET A 136 -4.59 -14.05 2.01
N GLU A 137 -3.43 -14.52 2.50
CA GLU A 137 -3.38 -15.76 3.28
C GLU A 137 -4.06 -15.55 4.63
N PRO A 138 -4.98 -16.46 5.04
CA PRO A 138 -5.58 -16.36 6.37
C PRO A 138 -4.51 -16.66 7.42
N GLU A 139 -4.10 -15.62 8.20
CA GLU A 139 -3.21 -15.76 9.37
C GLU A 139 -3.65 -16.90 10.29
N SER A 140 -4.97 -17.09 10.38
CA SER A 140 -5.57 -18.06 11.27
C SER A 140 -5.32 -19.53 10.89
N ARG A 141 -4.97 -19.86 9.64
CA ARG A 141 -4.82 -21.27 9.22
C ARG A 141 -3.57 -21.91 9.80
N LYS A 142 -2.42 -21.23 9.74
CA LYS A 142 -1.18 -21.74 10.34
C LYS A 142 -1.24 -21.76 11.87
N ALA A 143 -1.84 -20.74 12.47
CA ALA A 143 -2.03 -20.68 13.92
C ALA A 143 -3.01 -21.73 14.43
N ARG A 144 -4.09 -22.01 13.70
CA ARG A 144 -5.06 -23.09 14.04
C ARG A 144 -4.44 -24.46 13.89
N THR A 145 -3.66 -24.68 12.84
CA THR A 145 -3.00 -25.98 12.60
C THR A 145 -1.93 -26.23 13.65
N ALA A 146 -1.16 -25.22 14.05
CA ALA A 146 -0.17 -25.32 15.12
C ALA A 146 -0.81 -25.55 16.48
N ARG A 147 -1.96 -24.94 16.78
CA ARG A 147 -2.70 -25.15 18.03
C ARG A 147 -3.43 -26.49 18.05
N GLY A 148 -3.88 -26.99 16.89
CA GLY A 148 -4.56 -28.27 16.78
C GLY A 148 -3.63 -29.49 16.77
N ALA A 149 -2.32 -29.28 16.56
CA ALA A 149 -1.30 -30.33 16.61
C ALA A 149 -0.68 -30.51 17.99
N ALA A 150 -1.03 -29.66 18.93
CA ALA A 150 -0.65 -29.76 20.34
C ALA A 150 -1.79 -30.49 21.09
#